data_fd9a1d31091f4fdfed97310e0749d74a
#
_entry.id   fd9a1d31091f4fdfed97310e0749d74a
#
_cell.length_a   1.000
_cell.length_b   1.000
_cell.length_c   1.000
_cell.angle_alpha   90.00
_cell.angle_beta   90.00
_cell.angle_gamma   90.00
#
_symmetry.space_group_name_H-M   'P 1'
#
loop_
_entity.id
_entity.type
_entity.pdbx_description
1 polymer ?
#
loop_
_entity_poly.entity_id
_entity_poly.type
_entity_poly.pdbx_seq_one_letter_code
_entity_poly.pdbx_strand_id
1 'polypeptide(L)'
;GEPGSGKTTLLRTIARTLAERQHLVAVIDERGELFPPEGPLPPLERIGGVDKARAVQMALRTLAPQVILLDELGSLEETMALEQGFFSGVDFIASIHAPDAAQARCRPQVQALLQRGMLRQLVVLAGRETPGCIREVCAV
;
A
#
# COMPACT_ATOMS: atom_id res chain seq x y z
N GLY A 1 9.97 -5.83 -0.87
CA GLY A 1 10.57 -7.04 -0.27
C GLY A 1 10.18 -8.31 -1.00
N GLU A 2 10.93 -9.37 -0.77
CA GLU A 2 10.64 -10.71 -1.29
C GLU A 2 9.35 -11.30 -0.70
N PRO A 3 8.79 -12.37 -1.32
CA PRO A 3 7.71 -13.14 -0.71
C PRO A 3 8.14 -13.68 0.67
N GLY A 4 7.27 -13.54 1.67
CA GLY A 4 7.57 -13.97 3.05
C GLY A 4 8.45 -13.02 3.87
N SER A 5 8.79 -11.84 3.36
CA SER A 5 9.58 -10.84 4.10
C SER A 5 8.79 -10.03 5.15
N GLY A 6 7.50 -10.28 5.30
CA GLY A 6 6.66 -9.60 6.29
C GLY A 6 5.97 -8.33 5.80
N LYS A 7 5.86 -8.09 4.48
CA LYS A 7 5.18 -6.93 3.89
C LYS A 7 3.76 -6.75 4.40
N THR A 8 2.94 -7.79 4.28
CA THR A 8 1.53 -7.78 4.71
C THR A 8 1.40 -7.49 6.20
N THR A 9 2.27 -8.07 7.02
CA THR A 9 2.30 -7.82 8.47
C THR A 9 2.67 -6.38 8.78
N LEU A 10 3.67 -5.82 8.09
CA LEU A 10 4.06 -4.43 8.26
C LEU A 10 2.94 -3.47 7.83
N LEU A 11 2.32 -3.71 6.68
CA LEU A 11 1.18 -2.92 6.19
C LEU A 11 0.02 -2.93 7.18
N ARG A 12 -0.30 -4.08 7.75
CA ARG A 12 -1.34 -4.22 8.78
C ARG A 12 -1.01 -3.39 10.02
N THR A 13 0.23 -3.43 10.46
CA THR A 13 0.69 -2.63 11.61
C THR A 13 0.60 -1.14 11.32
N ILE A 14 1.03 -0.70 10.15
CA ILE A 14 0.94 0.71 9.72
C ILE A 14 -0.53 1.17 9.68
N ALA A 15 -1.41 0.38 9.07
CA ALA A 15 -2.83 0.70 8.97
C ALA A 15 -3.47 0.88 10.37
N ARG A 16 -3.18 -0.03 11.30
CA ARG A 16 -3.67 0.07 12.68
C ARG A 16 -3.12 1.32 13.38
N THR A 17 -1.83 1.56 13.27
CA THR A 17 -1.20 2.74 13.90
C THR A 17 -1.77 4.04 13.37
N LEU A 18 -2.00 4.15 12.07
CA LEU A 18 -2.62 5.34 11.48
C LEU A 18 -4.06 5.52 11.94
N ALA A 19 -4.84 4.44 11.98
CA ALA A 19 -6.23 4.46 12.45
C ALA A 19 -6.33 4.85 13.93
N GLU A 20 -5.46 4.30 14.78
CA GLU A 20 -5.37 4.66 16.20
C GLU A 20 -4.98 6.12 16.42
N ARG A 21 -4.22 6.70 15.50
CA ARG A 21 -3.90 8.14 15.47
C ARG A 21 -4.98 8.99 14.81
N GLN A 22 -6.17 8.42 14.60
CA GLN A 22 -7.35 9.09 14.04
C GLN A 22 -7.19 9.58 12.60
N HIS A 23 -6.29 8.98 11.82
CA HIS A 23 -6.27 9.17 10.37
C HIS A 23 -7.41 8.39 9.71
N LEU A 24 -8.03 8.98 8.70
CA LEU A 24 -9.02 8.31 7.87
C LEU A 24 -8.30 7.40 6.87
N VAL A 25 -8.24 6.11 7.20
CA VAL A 25 -7.52 5.09 6.42
C VAL A 25 -8.50 4.24 5.64
N ALA A 26 -8.31 4.16 4.32
CA ALA A 26 -8.98 3.18 3.47
C ALA A 26 -8.01 2.07 3.11
N VAL A 27 -8.33 0.83 3.46
CA VAL A 27 -7.54 -0.35 3.13
C VAL A 27 -8.17 -1.08 1.94
N ILE A 28 -7.40 -1.21 0.88
CA ILE A 28 -7.78 -1.98 -0.30
C ILE A 28 -7.24 -3.40 -0.15
N ASP A 29 -8.13 -4.33 0.13
CA ASP A 29 -7.80 -5.71 0.51
C ASP A 29 -8.62 -6.70 -0.32
N GLU A 30 -8.28 -6.79 -1.61
CA GLU A 30 -9.02 -7.59 -2.60
C GLU A 30 -9.26 -9.02 -2.16
N ARG A 31 -8.26 -9.65 -1.55
CA ARG A 31 -8.28 -11.07 -1.13
C ARG A 31 -8.62 -11.29 0.34
N GLY A 32 -8.76 -10.24 1.14
CA GLY A 32 -8.96 -10.35 2.58
C GLY A 32 -7.74 -10.83 3.36
N GLU A 33 -6.54 -10.59 2.83
CA GLU A 33 -5.29 -11.06 3.45
C GLU A 33 -4.73 -10.07 4.49
N LEU A 34 -5.04 -8.78 4.34
CA LEU A 34 -4.65 -7.77 5.33
C LEU A 34 -5.54 -7.84 6.58
N PHE A 35 -6.84 -7.76 6.37
CA PHE A 35 -7.82 -7.86 7.44
C PHE A 35 -8.91 -8.87 7.02
N PRO A 36 -8.84 -10.12 7.51
CA PRO A 36 -9.84 -11.13 7.18
C PRO A 36 -11.26 -10.64 7.50
N PRO A 37 -12.26 -10.96 6.66
CA PRO A 37 -13.64 -10.49 6.83
C PRO A 37 -14.27 -10.85 8.19
N GLU A 38 -13.83 -11.97 8.77
CA GLU A 38 -14.35 -12.53 10.02
C GLU A 38 -13.58 -12.06 11.28
N GLY A 39 -12.51 -11.27 11.07
CA GLY A 39 -11.67 -10.79 12.16
C GLY A 39 -12.08 -9.41 12.68
N PRO A 40 -11.60 -9.02 13.87
CA PRO A 40 -11.82 -7.68 14.39
C PRO A 40 -11.15 -6.65 13.49
N LEU A 41 -11.89 -5.63 13.11
CA LEU A 41 -11.42 -4.51 12.31
C LEU A 41 -11.03 -3.35 13.23
N PRO A 42 -9.83 -2.75 13.09
CA PRO A 42 -9.53 -1.49 13.73
C PRO A 42 -10.43 -0.36 13.14
N PRO A 43 -10.43 0.86 13.71
CA PRO A 43 -11.25 1.97 13.22
C PRO A 43 -10.76 2.51 11.87
N LEU A 44 -10.84 1.68 10.83
CA LEU A 44 -10.52 1.98 9.44
C LEU A 44 -11.57 1.39 8.50
N GLU A 45 -11.61 1.87 7.27
CA GLU A 45 -12.50 1.35 6.24
C GLU A 45 -11.77 0.31 5.38
N ARG A 46 -12.42 -0.82 5.12
CA ARG A 46 -11.89 -1.88 4.26
C ARG A 46 -12.77 -2.09 3.04
N ILE A 47 -12.15 -2.09 1.88
CA ILE A 47 -12.80 -2.46 0.62
C ILE A 47 -12.16 -3.75 0.12
N GLY A 48 -12.97 -4.80 -0.01
CA GLY A 48 -12.55 -6.10 -0.51
C GLY A 48 -13.51 -6.66 -1.55
N GLY A 49 -13.13 -7.76 -2.21
CA GLY A 49 -13.98 -8.46 -3.16
C GLY A 49 -14.18 -7.78 -4.52
N VAL A 50 -13.47 -6.70 -4.80
CA VAL A 50 -13.42 -6.00 -6.10
C VAL A 50 -11.97 -5.77 -6.50
N ASP A 51 -11.70 -5.58 -7.80
CA ASP A 51 -10.35 -5.27 -8.24
C ASP A 51 -9.82 -3.99 -7.61
N LYS A 52 -8.51 -3.90 -7.43
CA LYS A 52 -7.86 -2.83 -6.66
C LYS A 52 -8.07 -1.45 -7.29
N ALA A 53 -7.97 -1.32 -8.61
CA ALA A 53 -8.13 -0.03 -9.28
C ALA A 53 -9.55 0.53 -9.05
N ARG A 54 -10.56 -0.33 -9.16
CA ARG A 54 -11.96 0.03 -8.87
C ARG A 54 -12.15 0.34 -7.40
N ALA A 55 -11.56 -0.44 -6.51
CA ALA A 55 -11.64 -0.21 -5.06
C ALA A 55 -11.04 1.13 -4.66
N VAL A 56 -9.90 1.53 -5.24
CA VAL A 56 -9.30 2.86 -5.05
C VAL A 56 -10.26 3.97 -5.47
N GLN A 57 -10.87 3.84 -6.65
CA GLN A 57 -11.85 4.83 -7.13
C GLN A 57 -13.07 4.92 -6.22
N MET A 58 -13.57 3.78 -5.72
CA MET A 58 -14.67 3.76 -4.76
C MET A 58 -14.29 4.47 -3.46
N ALA A 59 -13.10 4.18 -2.91
CA ALA A 59 -12.61 4.83 -1.70
C ALA A 59 -12.54 6.36 -1.86
N LEU A 60 -11.99 6.84 -2.96
CA LEU A 60 -11.88 8.27 -3.25
C LEU A 60 -13.24 8.98 -3.35
N ARG A 61 -14.25 8.29 -3.91
CA ARG A 61 -15.58 8.88 -4.10
C ARG A 61 -16.45 8.88 -2.86
N THR A 62 -16.28 7.89 -1.98
CA THR A 62 -17.24 7.63 -0.91
C THR A 62 -16.68 7.82 0.49
N LEU A 63 -15.39 7.63 0.71
CA LEU A 63 -14.79 7.60 2.04
C LEU A 63 -13.99 8.86 2.39
N ALA A 64 -13.62 9.66 1.41
CA ALA A 64 -12.74 10.82 1.57
C ALA A 64 -11.51 10.49 2.45
N PRO A 65 -10.73 9.45 2.13
CA PRO A 65 -9.64 9.02 2.98
C PRO A 65 -8.48 10.01 2.96
N GLN A 66 -7.71 10.04 4.05
CA GLN A 66 -6.42 10.74 4.11
C GLN A 66 -5.30 9.85 3.57
N VAL A 67 -5.41 8.54 3.80
CA VAL A 67 -4.43 7.55 3.36
C VAL A 67 -5.14 6.34 2.75
N ILE A 68 -4.68 5.92 1.58
CA ILE A 68 -5.06 4.65 0.98
C ILE A 68 -3.89 3.67 1.16
N LEU A 69 -4.19 2.49 1.68
CA LEU A 69 -3.23 1.42 1.86
C LEU A 69 -3.67 0.20 1.06
N LEU A 70 -2.77 -0.34 0.25
CA LEU A 70 -3.05 -1.54 -0.53
C LEU A 70 -1.90 -2.55 -0.48
N ASP A 71 -2.25 -3.82 -0.41
CA ASP A 71 -1.28 -4.90 -0.53
C ASP A 71 -1.05 -5.19 -2.02
N GLU A 72 0.21 -5.20 -2.39
CA GLU A 72 0.72 -5.48 -3.72
C GLU A 72 0.19 -4.59 -4.85
N LEU A 73 0.98 -3.59 -5.21
CA LEU A 73 0.76 -2.79 -6.42
C LEU A 73 1.18 -3.61 -7.65
N GLY A 74 0.20 -4.24 -8.29
CA GLY A 74 0.43 -5.25 -9.34
C GLY A 74 0.38 -4.70 -10.76
N SER A 75 -0.31 -3.57 -11.01
CA SER A 75 -0.56 -3.09 -12.37
C SER A 75 -0.39 -1.57 -12.53
N LEU A 76 -0.21 -1.15 -13.78
CA LEU A 76 -0.22 0.28 -14.14
C LEU A 76 -1.61 0.91 -13.96
N GLU A 77 -2.67 0.15 -14.15
CA GLU A 77 -4.05 0.61 -13.94
C GLU A 77 -4.29 0.99 -12.48
N GLU A 78 -3.80 0.19 -11.54
CA GLU A 78 -3.82 0.52 -10.11
C GLU A 78 -3.03 1.79 -9.80
N THR A 79 -1.85 1.96 -10.43
CA THR A 79 -1.04 3.17 -10.31
C THR A 79 -1.79 4.41 -10.80
N MET A 80 -2.49 4.31 -11.92
CA MET A 80 -3.30 5.41 -12.46
C MET A 80 -4.48 5.78 -11.56
N ALA A 81 -5.10 4.77 -10.92
CA ALA A 81 -6.18 5.03 -9.96
C ALA A 81 -5.66 5.79 -8.72
N LEU A 82 -4.47 5.45 -8.23
CA LEU A 82 -3.81 6.17 -7.13
C LEU A 82 -3.45 7.60 -7.49
N GLU A 83 -3.11 7.88 -8.75
CA GLU A 83 -2.75 9.21 -9.24
C GLU A 83 -3.86 10.24 -8.97
N GLN A 84 -5.11 9.86 -9.21
CA GLN A 84 -6.26 10.75 -8.95
C GLN A 84 -6.34 11.15 -7.46
N GLY A 85 -6.12 10.21 -6.56
CA GLY A 85 -6.11 10.47 -5.12
C GLY A 85 -4.94 11.35 -4.70
N PHE A 86 -3.75 11.04 -5.21
CA PHE A 86 -2.52 11.77 -4.87
C PHE A 86 -2.63 13.26 -5.20
N PHE A 87 -3.07 13.60 -6.39
CA PHE A 87 -3.27 15.00 -6.78
C PHE A 87 -4.44 15.69 -6.06
N SER A 88 -5.31 14.92 -5.42
CA SER A 88 -6.37 15.42 -4.53
C SER A 88 -5.93 15.49 -3.06
N GLY A 89 -4.66 15.24 -2.75
CA GLY A 89 -4.09 15.32 -1.41
C GLY A 89 -4.21 14.05 -0.58
N VAL A 90 -4.52 12.91 -1.19
CA VAL A 90 -4.56 11.62 -0.51
C VAL A 90 -3.20 10.93 -0.61
N ASP A 91 -2.62 10.56 0.52
CA ASP A 91 -1.40 9.77 0.55
C ASP A 91 -1.70 8.28 0.29
N PHE A 92 -0.69 7.53 -0.15
CA PHE A 92 -0.84 6.08 -0.31
C PHE A 92 0.38 5.31 0.20
N ILE A 93 0.12 4.08 0.62
CA ILE A 93 1.14 3.12 1.04
C ILE A 93 0.83 1.80 0.34
N ALA A 94 1.80 1.27 -0.38
CA ALA A 94 1.64 0.02 -1.12
C ALA A 94 2.86 -0.90 -0.96
N SER A 95 2.65 -2.19 -1.05
CA SER A 95 3.75 -3.14 -1.16
C SER A 95 4.04 -3.50 -2.62
N ILE A 96 5.25 -3.96 -2.86
CA ILE A 96 5.68 -4.51 -4.15
C ILE A 96 6.69 -5.63 -3.94
N HIS A 97 6.64 -6.64 -4.82
CA HIS A 97 7.63 -7.70 -4.82
C HIS A 97 8.91 -7.27 -5.53
N ALA A 98 9.97 -7.09 -4.75
CA ALA A 98 11.33 -6.86 -5.24
C ALA A 98 12.33 -7.21 -4.13
N PRO A 99 13.50 -7.79 -4.44
CA PRO A 99 14.50 -8.14 -3.43
C PRO A 99 15.24 -6.93 -2.85
N ASP A 100 15.34 -5.84 -3.62
CA ASP A 100 16.07 -4.63 -3.23
C ASP A 100 15.47 -3.38 -3.89
N ALA A 101 16.00 -2.22 -3.52
CA ALA A 101 15.53 -0.93 -4.04
C ALA A 101 15.83 -0.75 -5.54
N ALA A 102 16.94 -1.28 -6.03
CA ALA A 102 17.32 -1.16 -7.45
C ALA A 102 16.32 -1.92 -8.33
N GLN A 103 16.01 -3.16 -7.98
CA GLN A 103 15.01 -3.95 -8.70
C GLN A 103 13.58 -3.42 -8.52
N ALA A 104 13.26 -2.87 -7.35
CA ALA A 104 11.97 -2.18 -7.16
C ALA A 104 11.82 -1.02 -8.15
N ARG A 105 12.86 -0.19 -8.31
CA ARG A 105 12.87 0.95 -9.25
C ARG A 105 12.73 0.53 -10.72
N CYS A 106 13.09 -0.70 -11.07
CA CYS A 106 12.91 -1.24 -12.43
C CYS A 106 11.47 -1.70 -12.72
N ARG A 107 10.61 -1.82 -11.69
CA ARG A 107 9.21 -2.21 -11.91
C ARG A 107 8.44 -1.10 -12.62
N PRO A 108 7.64 -1.41 -13.67
CA PRO A 108 6.90 -0.40 -14.42
C PRO A 108 6.00 0.48 -13.54
N GLN A 109 5.38 -0.11 -12.51
CA GLN A 109 4.54 0.59 -11.56
C GLN A 109 5.34 1.63 -10.77
N VAL A 110 6.52 1.25 -10.29
CA VAL A 110 7.41 2.15 -9.53
C VAL A 110 7.97 3.25 -10.43
N GLN A 111 8.34 2.91 -11.66
CA GLN A 111 8.79 3.92 -12.64
C GLN A 111 7.69 4.95 -12.92
N ALA A 112 6.45 4.50 -13.07
CA ALA A 112 5.32 5.40 -13.27
C ALA A 112 5.11 6.34 -12.07
N LEU A 113 5.24 5.85 -10.85
CA LEU A 113 5.17 6.66 -9.63
C LEU A 113 6.32 7.67 -9.53
N LEU A 114 7.53 7.24 -9.88
CA LEU A 114 8.73 8.11 -9.89
C LEU A 114 8.60 9.24 -10.91
N GLN A 115 8.20 8.93 -12.15
CA GLN A 115 8.02 9.90 -13.22
C GLN A 115 6.99 10.98 -12.90
N ARG A 116 5.98 10.63 -12.09
CA ARG A 116 4.90 11.52 -11.66
C ARG A 116 5.17 12.24 -10.33
N GLY A 117 6.31 11.99 -9.71
CA GLY A 117 6.66 12.57 -8.41
C GLY A 117 5.76 12.10 -7.26
N MET A 118 5.13 10.94 -7.40
CA MET A 118 4.20 10.40 -6.42
C MET A 118 4.88 9.57 -5.33
N LEU A 119 6.10 9.12 -5.55
CA LEU A 119 6.83 8.27 -4.62
C LEU A 119 7.76 9.11 -3.76
N ARG A 120 7.62 9.03 -2.44
CA ARG A 120 8.46 9.77 -1.48
C ARG A 120 9.55 8.89 -0.86
N GLN A 121 9.22 7.64 -0.58
CA GLN A 121 10.13 6.70 0.08
C GLN A 121 9.94 5.27 -0.44
N LEU A 122 11.05 4.54 -0.48
CA LEU A 122 11.08 3.09 -0.62
C LEU A 122 11.62 2.47 0.66
N VAL A 123 10.86 1.55 1.24
CA VAL A 123 11.27 0.76 2.41
C VAL A 123 11.53 -0.67 1.97
N VAL A 124 12.75 -1.14 2.17
CA VAL A 124 13.16 -2.51 1.80
C VAL A 124 13.23 -3.38 3.04
N LEU A 125 12.56 -4.52 3.01
CA LEU A 125 12.58 -5.50 4.08
C LEU A 125 13.73 -6.49 3.92
N ALA A 126 14.22 -7.01 5.04
CA ALA A 126 15.44 -7.83 5.09
C ALA A 126 15.30 -9.24 4.52
N GLY A 127 14.08 -9.76 4.35
CA GLY A 127 13.83 -11.08 3.77
C GLY A 127 13.16 -12.06 4.73
N ARG A 128 13.13 -13.33 4.33
CA ARG A 128 12.36 -14.38 5.03
C ARG A 128 12.88 -14.76 6.40
N GLU A 129 14.20 -14.68 6.58
CA GLU A 129 14.83 -15.12 7.84
C GLU A 129 14.56 -14.14 8.97
N THR A 130 14.29 -12.88 8.64
CA THR A 130 13.94 -11.83 9.59
C THR A 130 12.71 -11.06 9.12
N PRO A 131 11.51 -11.67 9.11
CA PRO A 131 10.30 -11.06 8.59
C PRO A 131 9.95 -9.77 9.34
N GLY A 132 9.57 -8.73 8.58
CA GLY A 132 9.20 -7.44 9.15
C GLY A 132 10.38 -6.53 9.52
N CYS A 133 11.62 -7.02 9.46
CA CYS A 133 12.80 -6.18 9.69
C CYS A 133 13.07 -5.28 8.49
N ILE A 134 13.26 -3.99 8.74
CA ILE A 134 13.63 -3.02 7.72
C ILE A 134 15.13 -3.11 7.49
N ARG A 135 15.54 -3.35 6.24
CA ARG A 135 16.93 -3.35 5.81
C ARG A 135 17.40 -1.97 5.37
N GLU A 136 16.55 -1.24 4.67
CA GLU A 136 16.92 0.02 4.05
C GLU A 136 15.70 0.93 3.91
N VAL A 137 15.90 2.23 4.07
CA VAL A 137 14.93 3.27 3.75
C VAL A 137 15.58 4.24 2.78
N CYS A 138 15.06 4.30 1.57
CA CYS A 138 15.55 5.19 0.52
C CYS A 138 14.58 6.37 0.35
N ALA A 139 15.07 7.59 0.52
CA ALA A 139 14.38 8.76 0.05
C ALA A 139 14.40 8.80 -1.49
N VAL A 140 13.38 9.34 -2.09
CA VAL A 140 13.24 9.45 -3.54
C VAL A 140 13.21 10.92 -3.96
#